data_88f00a4d904ca397f9b2fe51ccfb5f2c
#
_entry.id   88f00a4d904ca397f9b2fe51ccfb5f2c
#
_cell.length_a   1.000
_cell.length_b   1.000
_cell.length_c   1.000
_cell.angle_alpha   90.00
_cell.angle_beta   90.00
_cell.angle_gamma   90.00
#
_symmetry.space_group_name_H-M   'P 1'
#
loop_
_entity.id
_entity.type
_entity.pdbx_description
1 polymer ?
#
loop_
_entity_poly.entity_id
_entity_poly.type
_entity_poly.pdbx_seq_one_letter_code
_entity_poly.pdbx_strand_id
1 'polypeptide(L)'
;MLRRALCCIICLLLAAAPAAMAENAFTMAGYDGENSTHDWNTNGFFLRMQERTGLTFTFDQYTSLEKWQAAKDAMFAPGGNLPDVLFKAALTSEEMIRYSDSGQLIDLGPLLEENAPNLWTLLEANPDWREAITLPNGKIAALPAIQQPAPQNAMWINQAWLDRLGLEAPTDWDSLRQVLTAFRDRDPNGNGRQDEVPFAFLGPWELKFFSHAWGVAANDYNIYLDDAGQVHYWPAEDSFWDMALALRELYQEELLDPDGFVTADALRRITDEDAEAVYGVFFAPTPVNLVPYDMSSDYVLLEPLTFDGKQIYRDLYGEVTRGTFAITSACEDPAALLAWVDVLYTEEGAIEALAGTEGVDYVIDEDGNWDWKGGMEAMTASTLSELSVYDTGDMPWLFPDTFYERYHEENVQHVNRELRKLDTYVVSPFPVYTLTEEESARALALQSRLGPYVDETLARVVLGERDADEAQTFLDGLYERGMQEMIDLWQSVAVRLGV
;
A
#
# COMPACT_ATOMS: atom_id res chain seq x y z
N MET A 1 52.35 -59.91 -41.83
CA MET A 1 52.77 -59.68 -40.41
C MET A 1 52.78 -58.20 -40.20
N LEU A 2 51.64 -57.64 -39.87
CA LEU A 2 51.54 -56.21 -39.49
C LEU A 2 50.08 -56.01 -39.00
N ARG A 3 49.85 -56.34 -37.79
CA ARG A 3 48.59 -56.00 -37.00
C ARG A 3 48.95 -56.17 -35.54
N ARG A 4 49.14 -55.09 -34.84
CA ARG A 4 48.97 -54.89 -33.39
C ARG A 4 49.81 -53.66 -32.95
N ALA A 5 49.25 -52.49 -33.11
CA ALA A 5 49.63 -51.29 -32.38
C ALA A 5 48.66 -50.17 -32.70
N LEU A 6 47.45 -50.30 -32.17
CA LEU A 6 46.50 -49.15 -32.16
C LEU A 6 45.38 -49.43 -31.15
N CYS A 7 45.75 -49.36 -29.89
CA CYS A 7 44.77 -49.45 -28.78
C CYS A 7 45.46 -49.04 -27.47
N CYS A 8 45.70 -47.76 -27.28
CA CYS A 8 46.03 -47.16 -25.97
C CYS A 8 46.24 -45.64 -26.07
N ILE A 9 45.31 -44.89 -26.63
CA ILE A 9 45.22 -43.39 -26.47
C ILE A 9 43.74 -42.99 -26.60
N ILE A 10 42.87 -43.43 -25.73
CA ILE A 10 41.55 -42.85 -25.51
C ILE A 10 41.17 -43.23 -24.09
N CYS A 11 41.74 -42.60 -23.08
CA CYS A 11 41.27 -42.62 -21.70
C CYS A 11 42.04 -41.61 -20.85
N LEU A 12 41.99 -40.33 -21.26
CA LEU A 12 42.45 -39.22 -20.38
C LEU A 12 41.94 -37.88 -20.89
N LEU A 13 40.61 -37.80 -21.04
CA LEU A 13 39.92 -36.52 -21.26
C LEU A 13 38.51 -36.62 -20.72
N LEU A 14 38.40 -36.92 -19.44
CA LEU A 14 37.10 -36.85 -18.70
C LEU A 14 37.40 -36.65 -17.20
N ALA A 15 37.96 -35.53 -16.87
CA ALA A 15 37.95 -35.02 -15.49
C ALA A 15 38.43 -33.55 -15.48
N ALA A 16 37.64 -32.68 -16.08
CA ALA A 16 37.77 -31.25 -15.85
C ALA A 16 36.46 -30.58 -16.25
N ALA A 17 35.49 -30.69 -15.40
CA ALA A 17 34.38 -29.80 -15.13
C ALA A 17 33.56 -30.47 -13.98
N PRO A 18 33.05 -29.77 -13.07
CA PRO A 18 32.80 -28.35 -12.97
C PRO A 18 33.35 -27.73 -11.67
N ALA A 19 34.11 -26.72 -11.76
CA ALA A 19 34.44 -25.86 -10.65
C ALA A 19 34.09 -24.38 -10.92
N ALA A 20 33.11 -24.17 -11.81
CA ALA A 20 32.68 -22.81 -12.21
C ALA A 20 31.19 -22.54 -11.92
N MET A 21 30.58 -23.21 -10.93
CA MET A 21 29.21 -22.94 -10.53
C MET A 21 29.09 -22.46 -9.07
N ALA A 22 30.16 -22.01 -8.45
CA ALA A 22 30.15 -21.58 -7.04
C ALA A 22 30.28 -20.04 -6.85
N GLU A 23 30.44 -19.26 -7.91
CA GLU A 23 30.69 -17.81 -7.77
C GLU A 23 29.45 -16.92 -7.71
N ASN A 24 28.23 -17.43 -7.95
CA ASN A 24 27.01 -16.61 -8.05
C ASN A 24 25.81 -17.19 -7.26
N ALA A 25 26.06 -17.90 -6.17
CA ALA A 25 25.01 -18.48 -5.34
C ALA A 25 24.86 -17.71 -4.02
N PHE A 26 23.66 -17.22 -3.73
CA PHE A 26 23.32 -16.45 -2.55
C PHE A 26 22.27 -17.16 -1.70
N THR A 27 22.19 -16.80 -0.43
CA THR A 27 21.09 -17.18 0.46
C THR A 27 20.09 -16.04 0.57
N MET A 28 18.81 -16.33 0.34
CA MET A 28 17.72 -15.34 0.38
C MET A 28 16.65 -15.79 1.38
N ALA A 29 16.27 -14.91 2.29
CA ALA A 29 15.14 -15.13 3.18
C ALA A 29 14.07 -14.06 3.02
N GLY A 30 12.78 -14.42 3.23
CA GLY A 30 11.73 -13.42 3.14
C GLY A 30 10.32 -13.92 3.42
N TYR A 31 9.40 -12.98 3.51
CA TYR A 31 7.98 -13.20 3.76
C TYR A 31 7.19 -13.10 2.47
N ASP A 32 6.58 -14.20 2.07
CA ASP A 32 5.87 -14.30 0.80
C ASP A 32 4.34 -14.13 0.93
N GLY A 33 3.89 -13.44 1.99
CA GLY A 33 2.47 -13.23 2.25
C GLY A 33 1.82 -14.34 3.09
N GLU A 34 0.72 -13.99 3.78
CA GLU A 34 0.02 -14.93 4.66
C GLU A 34 -0.67 -16.01 3.84
N ASN A 35 -0.34 -17.25 4.10
CA ASN A 35 -0.85 -18.42 3.39
C ASN A 35 -0.54 -18.46 1.87
N SER A 36 0.52 -17.79 1.42
CA SER A 36 0.98 -17.87 0.04
C SER A 36 1.20 -19.31 -0.39
N THR A 37 0.86 -19.59 -1.64
CA THR A 37 1.05 -20.90 -2.29
C THR A 37 2.25 -20.90 -3.25
N HIS A 38 3.02 -19.81 -3.31
CA HIS A 38 4.24 -19.74 -4.11
C HIS A 38 5.31 -20.71 -3.59
N ASP A 39 6.11 -21.25 -4.50
CA ASP A 39 7.38 -21.90 -4.19
C ASP A 39 8.48 -21.18 -4.95
N TRP A 40 9.30 -20.41 -4.26
CA TRP A 40 10.37 -19.60 -4.87
C TRP A 40 11.37 -20.42 -5.69
N ASN A 41 11.53 -21.71 -5.38
CA ASN A 41 12.41 -22.59 -6.16
C ASN A 41 11.89 -22.90 -7.58
N THR A 42 10.58 -22.80 -7.80
CA THR A 42 9.92 -23.15 -9.07
C THR A 42 9.14 -22.00 -9.69
N ASN A 43 9.00 -20.89 -8.96
CA ASN A 43 8.24 -19.72 -9.40
C ASN A 43 8.88 -19.08 -10.64
N GLY A 44 8.05 -18.74 -11.62
CA GLY A 44 8.45 -18.17 -12.91
C GLY A 44 9.25 -16.87 -12.75
N PHE A 45 8.92 -16.02 -11.78
CA PHE A 45 9.70 -14.81 -11.51
C PHE A 45 11.17 -15.11 -11.21
N PHE A 46 11.46 -15.99 -10.25
CA PHE A 46 12.84 -16.33 -9.92
C PHE A 46 13.58 -17.04 -11.04
N LEU A 47 12.89 -17.88 -11.82
CA LEU A 47 13.48 -18.56 -12.99
C LEU A 47 13.86 -17.54 -14.07
N ARG A 48 13.01 -16.56 -14.38
CA ARG A 48 13.34 -15.47 -15.32
C ARG A 48 14.48 -14.60 -14.82
N MET A 49 14.46 -14.23 -13.54
CA MET A 49 15.55 -13.45 -12.93
C MET A 49 16.88 -14.20 -12.94
N GLN A 50 16.87 -15.51 -12.70
CA GLN A 50 18.06 -16.34 -12.81
C GLN A 50 18.57 -16.40 -14.26
N GLU A 51 17.69 -16.56 -15.26
CA GLU A 51 18.09 -16.55 -16.67
C GLU A 51 18.71 -15.20 -17.08
N ARG A 52 18.10 -14.10 -16.61
CA ARG A 52 18.53 -12.73 -16.94
C ARG A 52 19.87 -12.34 -16.29
N THR A 53 20.08 -12.71 -15.03
CA THR A 53 21.22 -12.23 -14.22
C THR A 53 22.33 -13.28 -14.01
N GLY A 54 22.01 -14.56 -14.17
CA GLY A 54 22.91 -15.68 -13.86
C GLY A 54 23.07 -15.94 -12.36
N LEU A 55 22.35 -15.19 -11.48
CA LEU A 55 22.40 -15.41 -10.04
C LEU A 55 21.46 -16.54 -9.64
N THR A 56 21.89 -17.35 -8.67
CA THR A 56 21.10 -18.43 -8.09
C THR A 56 20.93 -18.22 -6.59
N PHE A 57 19.84 -18.74 -6.03
CA PHE A 57 19.51 -18.55 -4.62
C PHE A 57 19.18 -19.88 -3.95
N THR A 58 19.54 -19.95 -2.68
CA THR A 58 18.95 -20.89 -1.72
C THR A 58 17.95 -20.11 -0.87
N PHE A 59 16.70 -20.56 -0.85
CA PHE A 59 15.60 -19.81 -0.26
C PHE A 59 15.20 -20.31 1.13
N ASP A 60 15.00 -19.36 2.05
CA ASP A 60 14.29 -19.53 3.33
C ASP A 60 12.98 -18.73 3.24
N GLN A 61 11.96 -19.34 2.63
CA GLN A 61 10.66 -18.72 2.36
C GLN A 61 9.69 -18.91 3.53
N TYR A 62 9.02 -17.85 3.95
CA TYR A 62 8.03 -17.83 5.02
C TYR A 62 6.67 -17.38 4.49
N THR A 63 5.60 -18.13 4.83
CA THR A 63 4.22 -17.85 4.44
C THR A 63 3.33 -17.59 5.66
N SER A 64 3.91 -17.22 6.78
CA SER A 64 3.25 -16.76 8.00
C SER A 64 4.05 -15.62 8.61
N LEU A 65 3.39 -14.49 8.86
CA LEU A 65 4.01 -13.30 9.46
C LEU A 65 4.60 -13.60 10.83
N GLU A 66 3.91 -14.39 11.67
CA GLU A 66 4.41 -14.79 12.99
C GLU A 66 5.73 -15.56 12.88
N LYS A 67 5.80 -16.53 11.95
CA LYS A 67 7.04 -17.31 11.73
C LYS A 67 8.15 -16.45 11.14
N TRP A 68 7.82 -15.52 10.26
CA TRP A 68 8.79 -14.59 9.70
C TRP A 68 9.37 -13.68 10.77
N GLN A 69 8.56 -13.10 11.65
CA GLN A 69 9.05 -12.31 12.78
C GLN A 69 9.97 -13.11 13.69
N ALA A 70 9.56 -14.32 14.07
CA ALA A 70 10.40 -15.20 14.89
C ALA A 70 11.73 -15.58 14.20
N ALA A 71 11.71 -15.77 12.88
CA ALA A 71 12.92 -16.06 12.10
C ALA A 71 13.85 -14.84 12.03
N LYS A 72 13.33 -13.63 11.78
CA LYS A 72 14.11 -12.38 11.84
C LYS A 72 14.78 -12.21 13.20
N ASP A 73 14.03 -12.37 14.29
CA ASP A 73 14.58 -12.28 15.65
C ASP A 73 15.73 -13.26 15.87
N ALA A 74 15.61 -14.49 15.36
CA ALA A 74 16.66 -15.51 15.47
C ALA A 74 17.88 -15.20 14.59
N MET A 75 17.69 -14.73 13.36
CA MET A 75 18.75 -14.36 12.42
C MET A 75 19.59 -13.20 12.95
N PHE A 76 18.93 -12.18 13.49
CA PHE A 76 19.57 -10.96 13.97
C PHE A 76 20.01 -11.02 15.46
N ALA A 77 19.72 -12.11 16.16
CA ALA A 77 20.22 -12.33 17.51
C ALA A 77 21.75 -12.46 17.53
N PRO A 78 22.42 -12.17 18.67
CA PRO A 78 23.87 -12.40 18.81
C PRO A 78 24.27 -13.86 18.49
N GLY A 79 25.08 -14.02 17.43
CA GLY A 79 25.47 -15.34 16.91
C GLY A 79 24.46 -16.02 16.01
N GLY A 80 23.42 -15.33 15.61
CA GLY A 80 22.48 -15.78 14.57
C GLY A 80 23.16 -15.93 13.20
N ASN A 81 22.50 -16.64 12.31
CA ASN A 81 22.99 -16.89 10.95
C ASN A 81 22.23 -15.98 9.98
N LEU A 82 22.89 -14.96 9.46
CA LEU A 82 22.30 -14.02 8.51
C LEU A 82 22.32 -14.62 7.09
N PRO A 83 21.22 -14.53 6.31
CA PRO A 83 21.27 -14.75 4.87
C PRO A 83 22.03 -13.61 4.19
N ASP A 84 22.40 -13.76 2.92
CA ASP A 84 23.02 -12.67 2.13
C ASP A 84 22.03 -11.53 1.90
N VAL A 85 20.75 -11.88 1.66
CA VAL A 85 19.70 -10.91 1.29
C VAL A 85 18.35 -11.26 1.91
N LEU A 86 17.61 -10.21 2.26
CA LEU A 86 16.19 -10.28 2.61
C LEU A 86 15.36 -9.73 1.44
N PHE A 87 14.36 -10.49 1.01
CA PHE A 87 13.46 -10.15 -0.09
C PHE A 87 12.00 -10.22 0.37
N LYS A 88 11.16 -9.26 0.00
CA LYS A 88 9.83 -9.06 0.61
C LYS A 88 9.95 -9.04 2.14
N ALA A 89 10.94 -8.30 2.61
CA ALA A 89 11.49 -8.46 3.96
C ALA A 89 10.54 -7.95 5.06
N ALA A 90 9.58 -7.07 4.73
CA ALA A 90 8.65 -6.45 5.67
C ALA A 90 9.38 -5.94 6.93
N LEU A 91 10.51 -5.24 6.72
CA LEU A 91 11.28 -4.64 7.81
C LEU A 91 10.57 -3.40 8.31
N THR A 92 10.32 -3.36 9.61
CA THR A 92 9.82 -2.15 10.26
C THR A 92 10.91 -1.06 10.32
N SER A 93 10.49 0.19 10.51
CA SER A 93 11.44 1.30 10.71
C SER A 93 12.40 1.02 11.88
N GLU A 94 11.88 0.48 12.96
CA GLU A 94 12.62 0.08 14.15
C GLU A 94 13.68 -0.98 13.83
N GLU A 95 13.31 -2.04 13.12
CA GLU A 95 14.22 -3.10 12.71
C GLU A 95 15.33 -2.56 11.79
N MET A 96 14.99 -1.73 10.81
CA MET A 96 15.98 -1.11 9.93
C MET A 96 17.00 -0.27 10.67
N ILE A 97 16.56 0.55 11.63
CA ILE A 97 17.45 1.36 12.47
C ILE A 97 18.34 0.45 13.32
N ARG A 98 17.74 -0.48 14.06
CA ARG A 98 18.44 -1.38 14.97
C ARG A 98 19.49 -2.22 14.27
N TYR A 99 19.14 -2.84 13.15
CA TYR A 99 20.04 -3.71 12.41
C TYR A 99 21.09 -2.93 11.60
N SER A 100 20.78 -1.72 11.17
CA SER A 100 21.75 -0.81 10.55
C SER A 100 22.77 -0.28 11.57
N ASP A 101 22.34 0.08 12.78
CA ASP A 101 23.21 0.58 13.83
C ASP A 101 24.13 -0.52 14.37
N SER A 102 23.64 -1.76 14.43
CA SER A 102 24.47 -2.93 14.80
C SER A 102 25.43 -3.37 13.69
N GLY A 103 25.29 -2.83 12.47
CA GLY A 103 26.08 -3.21 11.30
C GLY A 103 25.71 -4.57 10.70
N GLN A 104 24.55 -5.13 11.06
CA GLN A 104 24.05 -6.38 10.49
C GLN A 104 23.35 -6.18 9.12
N LEU A 105 22.77 -5.00 8.88
CA LEU A 105 22.40 -4.53 7.54
C LEU A 105 23.47 -3.57 7.05
N ILE A 106 23.83 -3.68 5.77
CA ILE A 106 24.81 -2.77 5.16
C ILE A 106 24.13 -1.46 4.74
N ASP A 107 24.93 -0.39 4.69
CA ASP A 107 24.48 0.88 4.12
C ASP A 107 24.54 0.78 2.58
N LEU A 108 23.37 0.78 1.94
CA LEU A 108 23.24 0.68 0.49
C LEU A 108 23.49 2.03 -0.20
N GLY A 109 23.28 3.16 0.49
CA GLY A 109 23.35 4.50 -0.09
C GLY A 109 24.59 4.76 -0.95
N PRO A 110 25.80 4.48 -0.46
CA PRO A 110 27.05 4.69 -1.24
C PRO A 110 27.20 3.76 -2.47
N LEU A 111 26.38 2.71 -2.57
CA LEU A 111 26.51 1.69 -3.62
C LEU A 111 25.47 1.88 -4.74
N LEU A 112 24.40 2.65 -4.51
CA LEU A 112 23.27 2.74 -5.45
C LEU A 112 23.66 3.33 -6.80
N GLU A 113 24.41 4.44 -6.84
CA GLU A 113 24.75 5.13 -8.09
C GLU A 113 25.44 4.21 -9.10
N GLU A 114 26.35 3.36 -8.64
CA GLU A 114 27.13 2.47 -9.49
C GLU A 114 26.42 1.14 -9.77
N ASN A 115 25.68 0.58 -8.80
CA ASN A 115 25.20 -0.80 -8.85
C ASN A 115 23.66 -0.93 -8.97
N ALA A 116 22.92 0.16 -8.82
CA ALA A 116 21.47 0.23 -9.00
C ALA A 116 21.07 1.54 -9.70
N PRO A 117 21.56 1.78 -10.96
CA PRO A 117 21.41 3.06 -11.65
C PRO A 117 19.96 3.42 -11.99
N ASN A 118 19.06 2.44 -12.18
CA ASN A 118 17.64 2.70 -12.42
C ASN A 118 17.00 3.30 -11.17
N LEU A 119 17.14 2.62 -10.03
CA LEU A 119 16.65 3.15 -8.75
C LEU A 119 17.32 4.48 -8.41
N TRP A 120 18.62 4.62 -8.59
CA TRP A 120 19.32 5.88 -8.34
C TRP A 120 18.72 7.04 -9.13
N THR A 121 18.46 6.82 -10.43
CA THR A 121 17.84 7.84 -11.29
C THR A 121 16.45 8.25 -10.79
N LEU A 122 15.65 7.29 -10.31
CA LEU A 122 14.34 7.56 -9.71
C LEU A 122 14.46 8.40 -8.43
N LEU A 123 15.40 8.05 -7.56
CA LEU A 123 15.62 8.77 -6.28
C LEU A 123 16.19 10.19 -6.48
N GLU A 124 17.00 10.40 -7.52
CA GLU A 124 17.48 11.74 -7.87
C GLU A 124 16.37 12.61 -8.49
N ALA A 125 15.46 12.01 -9.24
CA ALA A 125 14.30 12.70 -9.79
C ALA A 125 13.21 13.00 -8.74
N ASN A 126 13.16 12.22 -7.66
CA ASN A 126 12.15 12.30 -6.59
C ASN A 126 12.83 12.37 -5.22
N PRO A 127 13.27 13.54 -4.77
CA PRO A 127 13.96 13.72 -3.48
C PRO A 127 13.17 13.20 -2.28
N ASP A 128 11.85 13.33 -2.32
CA ASP A 128 10.95 12.86 -1.25
C ASP A 128 11.02 11.33 -1.10
N TRP A 129 11.15 10.58 -2.20
CA TRP A 129 11.32 9.13 -2.14
C TRP A 129 12.66 8.75 -1.48
N ARG A 130 13.70 9.51 -1.81
CA ARG A 130 15.02 9.32 -1.18
C ARG A 130 14.98 9.62 0.31
N GLU A 131 14.32 10.71 0.69
CA GLU A 131 14.12 11.05 2.10
C GLU A 131 13.33 9.95 2.81
N ALA A 132 12.26 9.44 2.20
CA ALA A 132 11.42 8.39 2.74
C ALA A 132 12.18 7.10 3.11
N ILE A 133 13.24 6.74 2.37
CA ILE A 133 14.05 5.53 2.63
C ILE A 133 15.34 5.81 3.41
N THR A 134 15.65 7.08 3.67
CA THR A 134 16.84 7.46 4.44
C THR A 134 16.53 7.41 5.94
N LEU A 135 17.31 6.66 6.67
CA LEU A 135 17.18 6.54 8.12
C LEU A 135 17.67 7.81 8.84
N PRO A 136 17.27 8.05 10.11
CA PRO A 136 17.74 9.19 10.89
C PRO A 136 19.26 9.30 11.03
N ASN A 137 19.98 8.17 10.92
CA ASN A 137 21.44 8.12 10.92
C ASN A 137 22.08 8.42 9.54
N GLY A 138 21.27 8.80 8.52
CA GLY A 138 21.69 9.13 7.17
C GLY A 138 21.95 7.94 6.25
N LYS A 139 21.72 6.70 6.70
CA LYS A 139 21.94 5.49 5.90
C LYS A 139 20.67 5.05 5.17
N ILE A 140 20.86 4.31 4.07
CA ILE A 140 19.81 3.56 3.39
C ILE A 140 20.05 2.07 3.66
N ALA A 141 19.29 1.49 4.60
CA ALA A 141 19.47 0.10 5.04
C ALA A 141 18.62 -0.90 4.25
N ALA A 142 17.60 -0.42 3.53
CA ALA A 142 16.73 -1.25 2.71
C ALA A 142 16.17 -0.46 1.52
N LEU A 143 15.87 -1.17 0.44
CA LEU A 143 15.24 -0.61 -0.76
C LEU A 143 13.71 -0.66 -0.63
N PRO A 144 12.99 0.24 -1.35
CA PRO A 144 11.56 0.35 -1.27
C PRO A 144 10.79 -0.50 -2.30
N ALA A 145 9.49 -0.68 -2.08
CA ALA A 145 8.53 -0.70 -3.19
C ALA A 145 8.09 0.73 -3.49
N ILE A 146 8.03 1.10 -4.75
CA ILE A 146 7.51 2.37 -5.23
C ILE A 146 6.27 2.06 -6.04
N GLN A 147 5.11 2.59 -5.62
CA GLN A 147 3.83 2.32 -6.27
C GLN A 147 3.18 3.63 -6.71
N GLN A 148 2.89 3.73 -7.99
CA GLN A 148 2.25 4.88 -8.61
C GLN A 148 0.92 4.47 -9.28
N PRO A 149 -0.21 5.14 -9.00
CA PRO A 149 -0.36 6.12 -7.92
C PRO A 149 -0.28 5.47 -6.54
N ALA A 150 -0.06 6.30 -5.51
CA ALA A 150 -0.11 5.83 -4.14
C ALA A 150 -1.48 5.24 -3.81
N PRO A 151 -1.57 4.09 -3.15
CA PRO A 151 -2.85 3.50 -2.79
C PRO A 151 -3.55 4.38 -1.74
N GLN A 152 -4.78 4.80 -2.05
CA GLN A 152 -5.60 5.64 -1.17
C GLN A 152 -6.98 5.01 -0.99
N ASN A 153 -7.57 5.17 0.19
CA ASN A 153 -9.00 4.94 0.38
C ASN A 153 -9.76 6.16 -0.16
N ALA A 154 -10.01 6.15 -1.46
CA ALA A 154 -10.72 7.21 -2.16
C ALA A 154 -12.23 7.11 -1.91
N MET A 155 -12.92 8.22 -2.06
CA MET A 155 -14.38 8.26 -2.01
C MET A 155 -14.94 8.01 -3.42
N TRP A 156 -15.77 6.99 -3.57
CA TRP A 156 -16.39 6.60 -4.83
C TRP A 156 -17.87 6.90 -4.81
N ILE A 157 -18.40 7.39 -5.96
CA ILE A 157 -19.83 7.67 -6.14
C ILE A 157 -20.37 6.97 -7.37
N ASN A 158 -21.57 6.43 -7.29
CA ASN A 158 -22.26 5.81 -8.42
C ASN A 158 -22.71 6.86 -9.44
N GLN A 159 -21.94 7.02 -10.53
CA GLN A 159 -22.23 7.95 -11.61
C GLN A 159 -23.48 7.56 -12.38
N ALA A 160 -23.72 6.26 -12.57
CA ALA A 160 -24.93 5.80 -13.27
C ALA A 160 -26.21 6.20 -12.51
N TRP A 161 -26.16 6.25 -11.17
CA TRP A 161 -27.27 6.76 -10.35
C TRP A 161 -27.45 8.27 -10.49
N LEU A 162 -26.36 9.03 -10.50
CA LEU A 162 -26.42 10.48 -10.74
C LEU A 162 -27.05 10.78 -12.10
N ASP A 163 -26.59 10.12 -13.15
CA ASP A 163 -27.09 10.30 -14.50
C ASP A 163 -28.59 9.98 -14.62
N ARG A 164 -29.01 8.85 -14.05
CA ARG A 164 -30.41 8.43 -14.06
C ARG A 164 -31.33 9.42 -13.35
N LEU A 165 -30.85 10.00 -12.25
CA LEU A 165 -31.61 10.99 -11.48
C LEU A 165 -31.46 12.43 -12.01
N GLY A 166 -30.56 12.67 -12.97
CA GLY A 166 -30.23 13.99 -13.50
C GLY A 166 -29.60 14.91 -12.47
N LEU A 167 -28.70 14.35 -11.65
CA LEU A 167 -27.96 15.06 -10.60
C LEU A 167 -26.51 15.26 -11.01
N GLU A 168 -25.91 16.36 -10.57
CA GLU A 168 -24.48 16.60 -10.65
C GLU A 168 -23.77 15.96 -9.44
N ALA A 169 -22.48 15.62 -9.57
CA ALA A 169 -21.68 15.15 -8.46
C ALA A 169 -21.60 16.23 -7.36
N PRO A 170 -21.70 15.86 -6.10
CA PRO A 170 -21.64 16.83 -5.00
C PRO A 170 -20.25 17.43 -4.87
N THR A 171 -20.18 18.73 -4.53
CA THR A 171 -18.93 19.48 -4.39
C THR A 171 -18.69 20.01 -2.97
N ASP A 172 -19.68 19.92 -2.10
CA ASP A 172 -19.64 20.33 -0.71
C ASP A 172 -20.56 19.44 0.15
N TRP A 173 -20.53 19.63 1.46
CA TRP A 173 -21.31 18.82 2.40
C TRP A 173 -22.82 18.91 2.17
N ASP A 174 -23.34 20.11 1.86
CA ASP A 174 -24.77 20.31 1.66
C ASP A 174 -25.27 19.61 0.37
N SER A 175 -24.50 19.69 -0.70
CA SER A 175 -24.80 19.01 -1.97
C SER A 175 -24.65 17.49 -1.83
N LEU A 176 -23.66 16.99 -1.04
CA LEU A 176 -23.57 15.57 -0.73
C LEU A 176 -24.84 15.06 -0.03
N ARG A 177 -25.31 15.75 1.01
CA ARG A 177 -26.54 15.39 1.72
C ARG A 177 -27.75 15.36 0.78
N GLN A 178 -27.86 16.31 -0.18
CA GLN A 178 -28.94 16.33 -1.16
C GLN A 178 -28.85 15.12 -2.10
N VAL A 179 -27.67 14.76 -2.58
CA VAL A 179 -27.47 13.59 -3.44
C VAL A 179 -27.80 12.31 -2.69
N LEU A 180 -27.29 12.13 -1.47
CA LEU A 180 -27.59 10.95 -0.63
C LEU A 180 -29.09 10.83 -0.37
N THR A 181 -29.79 11.94 -0.09
CA THR A 181 -31.26 11.97 0.07
C THR A 181 -31.95 11.49 -1.21
N ALA A 182 -31.47 11.94 -2.37
CA ALA A 182 -32.04 11.52 -3.64
C ALA A 182 -31.80 10.04 -3.92
N PHE A 183 -30.64 9.52 -3.54
CA PHE A 183 -30.32 8.09 -3.65
C PHE A 183 -31.28 7.25 -2.79
N ARG A 184 -31.53 7.64 -1.53
CA ARG A 184 -32.48 6.97 -0.67
C ARG A 184 -33.93 6.98 -1.21
N ASP A 185 -34.38 8.12 -1.78
CA ASP A 185 -35.81 8.39 -2.00
C ASP A 185 -36.28 8.05 -3.45
N ARG A 186 -35.38 7.91 -4.44
CA ARG A 186 -35.74 7.93 -5.86
C ARG A 186 -35.46 6.65 -6.65
N ASP A 187 -35.19 5.53 -5.97
CA ASP A 187 -34.93 4.23 -6.63
C ASP A 187 -33.93 4.36 -7.81
N PRO A 188 -32.68 4.79 -7.57
CA PRO A 188 -31.71 5.02 -8.63
C PRO A 188 -31.24 3.75 -9.33
N ASN A 189 -31.32 2.56 -8.70
CA ASN A 189 -31.05 1.29 -9.35
C ASN A 189 -32.23 0.82 -10.24
N GLY A 190 -33.44 1.34 -10.00
CA GLY A 190 -34.63 1.13 -10.84
C GLY A 190 -35.31 -0.22 -10.65
N ASN A 191 -35.05 -0.88 -9.52
CA ASN A 191 -35.60 -2.22 -9.24
C ASN A 191 -36.98 -2.20 -8.55
N GLY A 192 -37.49 -1.01 -8.18
CA GLY A 192 -38.77 -0.80 -7.51
C GLY A 192 -38.78 -1.19 -6.04
N ARG A 193 -37.60 -1.34 -5.42
CA ARG A 193 -37.40 -1.60 -3.99
C ARG A 193 -36.68 -0.40 -3.35
N GLN A 194 -36.82 -0.28 -2.04
CA GLN A 194 -36.01 0.65 -1.26
C GLN A 194 -34.91 -0.17 -0.58
N ASP A 195 -33.87 -0.50 -1.34
CA ASP A 195 -32.72 -1.28 -0.90
C ASP A 195 -31.39 -0.57 -1.13
N GLU A 196 -31.45 0.71 -1.54
CA GLU A 196 -30.29 1.55 -1.69
C GLU A 196 -29.64 1.89 -0.36
N VAL A 197 -28.32 1.80 -0.32
CA VAL A 197 -27.45 2.27 0.75
C VAL A 197 -26.79 3.56 0.28
N PRO A 198 -27.29 4.74 0.69
CA PRO A 198 -26.78 6.02 0.17
C PRO A 198 -25.31 6.22 0.42
N PHE A 199 -24.83 5.95 1.66
CA PHE A 199 -23.42 5.97 2.03
C PHE A 199 -23.07 4.75 2.88
N ALA A 200 -22.15 3.93 2.39
CA ALA A 200 -21.63 2.74 3.06
C ALA A 200 -20.22 2.96 3.63
N PHE A 201 -19.89 2.34 4.77
CA PHE A 201 -18.58 2.41 5.41
C PHE A 201 -18.32 1.18 6.28
N LEU A 202 -17.04 0.85 6.50
CA LEU A 202 -16.61 -0.37 7.21
C LEU A 202 -16.67 -0.24 8.73
N GLY A 203 -16.51 0.98 9.24
CA GLY A 203 -16.49 1.21 10.67
C GLY A 203 -16.29 2.69 11.01
N PRO A 204 -16.49 3.08 12.28
CA PRO A 204 -16.42 4.50 12.70
C PRO A 204 -15.10 5.19 12.34
N TRP A 205 -14.01 4.42 12.30
CA TRP A 205 -12.68 4.92 11.93
C TRP A 205 -12.64 5.48 10.51
N GLU A 206 -13.43 4.92 9.58
CA GLU A 206 -13.46 5.34 8.18
C GLU A 206 -14.20 6.68 8.02
N LEU A 207 -15.17 6.98 8.87
CA LEU A 207 -15.88 8.25 8.86
C LEU A 207 -14.95 9.46 9.08
N LYS A 208 -13.80 9.26 9.72
CA LYS A 208 -12.75 10.31 9.84
C LYS A 208 -12.17 10.73 8.50
N PHE A 209 -12.33 9.95 7.43
CA PHE A 209 -11.90 10.33 6.09
C PHE A 209 -12.66 11.54 5.54
N PHE A 210 -13.81 11.86 6.12
CA PHE A 210 -14.50 13.11 5.84
C PHE A 210 -13.79 14.37 6.39
N SER A 211 -12.68 14.25 7.10
CA SER A 211 -11.93 15.39 7.66
C SER A 211 -11.68 16.49 6.61
N HIS A 212 -11.49 16.11 5.34
CA HIS A 212 -11.32 17.05 4.24
C HIS A 212 -12.49 18.04 4.08
N ALA A 213 -13.72 17.59 4.38
CA ALA A 213 -14.91 18.43 4.34
C ALA A 213 -14.97 19.46 5.48
N TRP A 214 -14.00 19.44 6.39
CA TRP A 214 -13.74 20.45 7.43
C TRP A 214 -12.34 21.06 7.32
N GLY A 215 -11.69 20.90 6.13
CA GLY A 215 -10.39 21.50 5.83
C GLY A 215 -9.20 20.86 6.54
N VAL A 216 -9.36 19.62 7.01
CA VAL A 216 -8.30 18.89 7.74
C VAL A 216 -7.87 17.65 6.98
N ALA A 217 -6.55 17.43 6.91
CA ALA A 217 -5.95 16.18 6.48
C ALA A 217 -5.12 15.65 7.66
N ALA A 218 -5.62 14.65 8.38
CA ALA A 218 -4.92 14.05 9.51
C ALA A 218 -4.50 12.61 9.22
N ASN A 219 -3.35 12.18 9.77
CA ASN A 219 -2.86 10.81 9.64
C ASN A 219 -3.62 9.82 10.56
N ASP A 220 -3.24 8.56 10.54
CA ASP A 220 -3.90 7.51 11.34
C ASP A 220 -3.71 7.66 12.87
N TYR A 221 -2.77 8.51 13.29
CA TYR A 221 -2.64 8.95 14.68
C TYR A 221 -3.52 10.16 15.01
N ASN A 222 -4.35 10.61 14.06
CA ASN A 222 -5.15 11.83 14.11
C ASN A 222 -4.31 13.11 14.25
N ILE A 223 -3.07 13.07 13.75
CA ILE A 223 -2.10 14.17 13.79
C ILE A 223 -2.04 14.85 12.42
N TYR A 224 -1.89 16.16 12.42
CA TYR A 224 -1.46 16.92 11.26
C TYR A 224 -0.53 18.07 11.67
N LEU A 225 0.23 18.58 10.70
CA LEU A 225 1.14 19.70 10.84
C LEU A 225 0.55 20.91 10.10
N ASP A 226 0.46 22.06 10.76
CA ASP A 226 0.01 23.28 10.10
C ASP A 226 1.16 24.02 9.39
N ASP A 227 0.83 25.06 8.62
CA ASP A 227 1.81 25.88 7.88
C ASP A 227 2.81 26.61 8.78
N ALA A 228 2.56 26.69 10.08
CA ALA A 228 3.46 27.29 11.06
C ALA A 228 4.40 26.27 11.73
N GLY A 229 4.32 24.98 11.34
CA GLY A 229 5.09 23.91 11.94
C GLY A 229 4.56 23.44 13.30
N GLN A 230 3.30 23.73 13.60
CA GLN A 230 2.66 23.29 14.84
C GLN A 230 1.93 21.96 14.60
N VAL A 231 2.13 21.04 15.52
CA VAL A 231 1.44 19.74 15.52
C VAL A 231 0.10 19.87 16.22
N HIS A 232 -0.92 19.37 15.55
CA HIS A 232 -2.30 19.33 16.02
C HIS A 232 -2.77 17.89 16.22
N TYR A 233 -3.64 17.69 17.21
CA TYR A 233 -4.40 16.46 17.40
C TYR A 233 -5.86 16.75 17.04
N TRP A 234 -6.26 16.41 15.83
CA TRP A 234 -7.55 16.81 15.27
C TRP A 234 -8.78 16.50 16.14
N PRO A 235 -8.91 15.34 16.83
CA PRO A 235 -10.07 15.09 17.68
C PRO A 235 -10.28 16.07 18.85
N ALA A 236 -9.27 16.88 19.18
CA ALA A 236 -9.39 17.92 20.19
C ALA A 236 -9.92 19.26 19.65
N GLU A 237 -10.19 19.36 18.36
CA GLU A 237 -10.62 20.59 17.70
C GLU A 237 -12.14 20.63 17.50
N ASP A 238 -12.68 21.85 17.41
CA ASP A 238 -14.11 22.05 17.15
C ASP A 238 -14.56 21.42 15.83
N SER A 239 -13.69 21.44 14.81
CA SER A 239 -13.94 20.85 13.49
C SER A 239 -14.24 19.36 13.52
N PHE A 240 -13.62 18.60 14.42
CA PHE A 240 -13.93 17.18 14.63
C PHE A 240 -15.32 16.98 15.18
N TRP A 241 -15.72 17.82 16.15
CA TRP A 241 -17.02 17.74 16.77
C TRP A 241 -18.13 18.17 15.80
N ASP A 242 -17.88 19.22 15.03
CA ASP A 242 -18.78 19.68 13.98
C ASP A 242 -19.03 18.59 12.92
N MET A 243 -17.97 17.88 12.49
CA MET A 243 -18.08 16.71 11.61
C MET A 243 -18.94 15.62 12.26
N ALA A 244 -18.68 15.26 13.52
CA ALA A 244 -19.42 14.22 14.21
C ALA A 244 -20.92 14.54 14.31
N LEU A 245 -21.28 15.80 14.54
CA LEU A 245 -22.68 16.25 14.57
C LEU A 245 -23.31 16.24 13.17
N ALA A 246 -22.59 16.63 12.15
CA ALA A 246 -23.07 16.58 10.77
C ALA A 246 -23.30 15.12 10.30
N LEU A 247 -22.40 14.20 10.67
CA LEU A 247 -22.60 12.76 10.44
C LEU A 247 -23.82 12.21 11.21
N ARG A 248 -24.08 12.70 12.42
CA ARG A 248 -25.29 12.36 13.17
C ARG A 248 -26.57 12.77 12.43
N GLU A 249 -26.57 13.94 11.77
CA GLU A 249 -27.70 14.35 10.95
C GLU A 249 -27.90 13.38 9.76
N LEU A 250 -26.81 12.98 9.06
CA LEU A 250 -26.93 11.99 7.99
C LEU A 250 -27.47 10.65 8.53
N TYR A 251 -27.01 10.19 9.69
CA TYR A 251 -27.50 8.95 10.29
C TYR A 251 -29.00 9.04 10.66
N GLN A 252 -29.44 10.15 11.26
CA GLN A 252 -30.85 10.36 11.60
C GLN A 252 -31.77 10.45 10.40
N GLU A 253 -31.23 10.84 9.25
CA GLU A 253 -31.90 10.87 7.96
C GLU A 253 -31.77 9.56 7.18
N GLU A 254 -31.27 8.49 7.79
CA GLU A 254 -31.09 7.18 7.16
C GLU A 254 -30.21 7.25 5.89
N LEU A 255 -29.21 8.16 5.89
CA LEU A 255 -28.27 8.34 4.77
C LEU A 255 -26.93 7.60 4.97
N LEU A 256 -26.63 7.17 6.20
CA LEU A 256 -25.49 6.32 6.53
C LEU A 256 -25.95 4.88 6.77
N ASP A 257 -25.16 3.93 6.28
CA ASP A 257 -25.39 2.50 6.52
C ASP A 257 -25.30 2.18 8.02
N PRO A 258 -26.37 1.73 8.68
CA PRO A 258 -26.31 1.37 10.09
C PRO A 258 -25.40 0.17 10.36
N ASP A 259 -25.17 -0.70 9.38
CA ASP A 259 -24.32 -1.88 9.52
C ASP A 259 -22.84 -1.49 9.77
N GLY A 260 -22.40 -0.32 9.32
CA GLY A 260 -21.07 0.21 9.60
C GLY A 260 -20.75 0.44 11.08
N PHE A 261 -21.78 0.49 11.95
CA PHE A 261 -21.61 0.60 13.41
C PHE A 261 -21.69 -0.75 14.15
N VAL A 262 -22.06 -1.82 13.47
CA VAL A 262 -22.42 -3.10 14.12
C VAL A 262 -21.42 -4.20 13.84
N THR A 263 -20.85 -4.25 12.64
CA THR A 263 -20.01 -5.35 12.18
C THR A 263 -18.84 -4.87 11.33
N ALA A 264 -17.68 -5.49 11.51
CA ALA A 264 -16.52 -5.27 10.65
C ALA A 264 -16.74 -5.77 9.20
N ASP A 265 -17.76 -6.60 8.97
CA ASP A 265 -18.15 -7.11 7.65
C ASP A 265 -19.35 -6.36 7.08
N ALA A 266 -19.51 -5.09 7.44
CA ALA A 266 -20.65 -4.26 7.05
C ALA A 266 -20.80 -4.15 5.53
N LEU A 267 -19.70 -3.98 4.82
CA LEU A 267 -19.69 -3.91 3.37
C LEU A 267 -19.65 -5.32 2.78
N ARG A 268 -20.79 -5.80 2.35
CA ARG A 268 -20.87 -7.05 1.62
C ARG A 268 -20.52 -6.81 0.16
N ARG A 269 -19.49 -7.50 -0.31
CA ARG A 269 -19.23 -7.55 -1.75
C ARG A 269 -20.43 -8.17 -2.45
N ILE A 270 -20.97 -7.46 -3.43
CA ILE A 270 -21.97 -8.00 -4.35
C ILE A 270 -21.22 -8.94 -5.29
N THR A 271 -21.48 -10.25 -5.22
CA THR A 271 -20.72 -11.27 -5.96
C THR A 271 -21.54 -11.99 -7.03
N ASP A 272 -22.85 -11.77 -7.10
CA ASP A 272 -23.72 -12.44 -8.04
C ASP A 272 -23.76 -11.72 -9.38
N GLU A 273 -23.67 -12.46 -10.48
CA GLU A 273 -23.72 -11.91 -11.85
C GLU A 273 -25.02 -11.14 -12.15
N ASP A 274 -26.09 -11.42 -11.41
CA ASP A 274 -27.38 -10.74 -11.51
C ASP A 274 -27.59 -9.66 -10.43
N ALA A 275 -26.54 -9.32 -9.65
CA ALA A 275 -26.68 -8.34 -8.60
C ALA A 275 -26.87 -6.93 -9.16
N GLU A 276 -27.79 -6.18 -8.55
CA GLU A 276 -27.98 -4.77 -8.82
C GLU A 276 -27.08 -3.96 -7.90
N ALA A 277 -26.57 -2.80 -8.35
CA ALA A 277 -25.82 -1.89 -7.50
C ALA A 277 -26.72 -1.41 -6.36
N VAL A 278 -26.28 -1.55 -5.12
CA VAL A 278 -27.01 -1.08 -3.92
C VAL A 278 -26.29 0.06 -3.22
N TYR A 279 -25.00 0.29 -3.50
CA TYR A 279 -24.21 1.32 -2.86
C TYR A 279 -24.17 2.60 -3.70
N GLY A 280 -24.49 3.74 -3.08
CA GLY A 280 -24.40 5.05 -3.71
C GLY A 280 -23.02 5.66 -3.61
N VAL A 281 -22.51 5.80 -2.37
CA VAL A 281 -21.19 6.34 -2.05
C VAL A 281 -20.51 5.44 -1.04
N PHE A 282 -19.18 5.30 -1.14
CA PHE A 282 -18.36 4.57 -0.16
C PHE A 282 -16.88 4.95 -0.23
N PHE A 283 -16.11 4.59 0.78
CA PHE A 283 -14.65 4.65 0.76
C PHE A 283 -14.06 3.29 0.37
N ALA A 284 -13.10 3.28 -0.55
CA ALA A 284 -12.32 2.09 -0.89
C ALA A 284 -11.05 2.47 -1.67
N PRO A 285 -10.02 1.61 -1.71
CA PRO A 285 -8.90 1.77 -2.64
C PRO A 285 -9.36 1.69 -4.11
N THR A 286 -10.35 0.86 -4.40
CA THR A 286 -10.95 0.67 -5.73
C THR A 286 -12.37 0.15 -5.58
N PRO A 287 -13.29 0.48 -6.51
CA PRO A 287 -14.69 -0.01 -6.44
C PRO A 287 -14.79 -1.54 -6.39
N VAL A 288 -13.88 -2.28 -7.03
CA VAL A 288 -13.91 -3.75 -7.06
C VAL A 288 -13.72 -4.40 -5.68
N ASN A 289 -13.39 -3.64 -4.65
CA ASN A 289 -13.40 -4.15 -3.28
C ASN A 289 -14.83 -4.42 -2.78
N LEU A 290 -15.82 -3.69 -3.30
CA LEU A 290 -17.20 -3.74 -2.83
C LEU A 290 -18.19 -4.23 -3.88
N VAL A 291 -17.95 -3.95 -5.16
CA VAL A 291 -18.86 -4.26 -6.25
C VAL A 291 -18.22 -5.22 -7.23
N PRO A 292 -19.01 -5.99 -8.03
CA PRO A 292 -18.49 -6.80 -9.11
C PRO A 292 -17.66 -5.98 -10.10
N TYR A 293 -16.72 -6.66 -10.76
CA TYR A 293 -15.79 -6.03 -11.70
C TYR A 293 -16.50 -5.28 -12.84
N ASP A 294 -17.56 -5.83 -13.41
CA ASP A 294 -18.36 -5.24 -14.48
C ASP A 294 -19.15 -4.01 -14.06
N MET A 295 -19.45 -3.87 -12.76
CA MET A 295 -20.11 -2.69 -12.19
C MET A 295 -19.11 -1.60 -11.78
N SER A 296 -17.83 -1.88 -11.74
CA SER A 296 -16.81 -0.92 -11.23
C SER A 296 -16.74 0.36 -12.07
N SER A 297 -17.04 0.27 -13.37
CA SER A 297 -17.09 1.42 -14.29
C SER A 297 -18.28 2.36 -14.06
N ASP A 298 -19.30 1.93 -13.30
CA ASP A 298 -20.40 2.81 -12.90
C ASP A 298 -20.00 3.81 -11.81
N TYR A 299 -18.84 3.58 -11.18
CA TYR A 299 -18.32 4.43 -10.10
C TYR A 299 -17.21 5.33 -10.60
N VAL A 300 -17.27 6.58 -10.17
CA VAL A 300 -16.22 7.57 -10.39
C VAL A 300 -15.68 8.07 -9.06
N LEU A 301 -14.47 8.62 -9.08
CA LEU A 301 -13.94 9.31 -7.92
C LEU A 301 -14.88 10.47 -7.55
N LEU A 302 -15.36 10.47 -6.32
CA LEU A 302 -15.94 11.68 -5.75
C LEU A 302 -14.79 12.55 -5.25
N GLU A 303 -14.56 13.66 -5.95
CA GLU A 303 -13.52 14.61 -5.57
C GLU A 303 -13.74 15.11 -4.13
N PRO A 304 -12.67 15.45 -3.39
CA PRO A 304 -12.79 15.94 -2.02
C PRO A 304 -13.76 17.11 -1.96
N LEU A 305 -14.63 17.10 -0.97
CA LEU A 305 -15.60 18.16 -0.77
C LEU A 305 -14.90 19.49 -0.43
N THR A 306 -15.41 20.59 -1.00
CA THR A 306 -14.85 21.92 -0.76
C THR A 306 -15.19 22.42 0.65
N PHE A 307 -14.18 22.87 1.37
CA PHE A 307 -14.33 23.58 2.63
C PHE A 307 -13.61 24.93 2.56
N ASP A 308 -14.33 26.03 2.81
CA ASP A 308 -13.80 27.41 2.73
C ASP A 308 -13.01 27.69 1.42
N GLY A 309 -13.52 27.17 0.30
CA GLY A 309 -12.95 27.33 -1.03
C GLY A 309 -11.70 26.49 -1.31
N LYS A 310 -11.36 25.56 -0.43
CA LYS A 310 -10.24 24.61 -0.60
C LYS A 310 -10.74 23.19 -0.72
N GLN A 311 -10.05 22.40 -1.54
CA GLN A 311 -10.21 20.96 -1.64
C GLN A 311 -8.87 20.33 -1.31
N ILE A 312 -8.85 19.47 -0.30
CA ILE A 312 -7.67 18.71 0.12
C ILE A 312 -8.07 17.26 0.41
N TYR A 313 -7.14 16.34 0.26
CA TYR A 313 -7.29 14.97 0.69
C TYR A 313 -6.00 14.50 1.36
N ARG A 314 -6.11 13.63 2.35
CA ARG A 314 -4.93 13.16 3.07
C ARG A 314 -4.16 12.15 2.24
N ASP A 315 -2.86 12.32 2.13
CA ASP A 315 -1.93 11.29 1.65
C ASP A 315 -1.29 10.60 2.85
N LEU A 316 -1.67 9.36 3.13
CA LEU A 316 -1.16 8.61 4.27
C LEU A 316 -0.04 7.67 3.93
N TYR A 317 -0.14 7.10 2.75
CA TYR A 317 0.70 5.97 2.40
C TYR A 317 1.90 6.43 1.61
N GLY A 318 1.76 7.54 0.86
CA GLY A 318 2.76 7.94 -0.11
C GLY A 318 2.99 6.84 -1.16
N GLU A 319 3.89 7.08 -2.07
CA GLU A 319 4.25 6.12 -3.11
C GLU A 319 5.29 5.08 -2.64
N VAL A 320 5.85 5.24 -1.45
CA VAL A 320 7.02 4.50 -0.98
C VAL A 320 6.71 3.58 0.20
N THR A 321 6.73 2.27 -0.04
CA THR A 321 6.75 1.26 1.02
C THR A 321 8.19 0.87 1.34
N ARG A 322 8.62 1.06 2.57
CA ARG A 322 10.00 0.83 3.03
C ARG A 322 10.25 -0.61 3.43
N GLY A 323 11.53 -1.00 3.47
CA GLY A 323 11.94 -2.26 4.11
C GLY A 323 11.64 -3.51 3.30
N THR A 324 11.55 -3.42 1.98
CA THR A 324 11.18 -4.55 1.13
C THR A 324 12.36 -5.42 0.73
N PHE A 325 13.56 -4.84 0.61
CA PHE A 325 14.78 -5.54 0.23
C PHE A 325 15.98 -5.02 1.02
N ALA A 326 16.73 -5.89 1.64
CA ALA A 326 17.90 -5.50 2.42
C ALA A 326 19.04 -6.51 2.26
N ILE A 327 20.27 -6.01 2.21
CA ILE A 327 21.48 -6.83 2.12
C ILE A 327 22.13 -6.86 3.48
N THR A 328 22.52 -8.06 3.94
CA THR A 328 23.13 -8.24 5.25
C THR A 328 24.65 -8.18 5.19
N SER A 329 25.27 -8.07 6.36
CA SER A 329 26.73 -8.13 6.48
C SER A 329 27.35 -9.51 6.19
N ALA A 330 26.54 -10.54 5.95
CA ALA A 330 27.01 -11.85 5.50
C ALA A 330 27.32 -11.89 4.00
N CYS A 331 26.75 -10.97 3.23
CA CYS A 331 26.92 -10.92 1.78
C CYS A 331 28.33 -10.46 1.40
N GLU A 332 29.02 -11.27 0.58
CA GLU A 332 30.36 -10.95 0.07
C GLU A 332 30.33 -10.09 -1.19
N ASP A 333 29.22 -10.12 -1.98
CA ASP A 333 29.05 -9.35 -3.22
C ASP A 333 27.70 -8.61 -3.25
N PRO A 334 27.57 -7.50 -2.52
CA PRO A 334 26.35 -6.68 -2.53
C PRO A 334 26.10 -6.00 -3.88
N ALA A 335 27.12 -5.78 -4.71
CA ALA A 335 26.97 -5.18 -6.01
C ALA A 335 26.16 -6.08 -6.97
N ALA A 336 26.41 -7.39 -6.95
CA ALA A 336 25.64 -8.34 -7.73
C ALA A 336 24.16 -8.37 -7.34
N LEU A 337 23.87 -8.33 -6.04
CA LEU A 337 22.48 -8.29 -5.53
C LEU A 337 21.77 -6.98 -5.85
N LEU A 338 22.47 -5.85 -5.80
CA LEU A 338 21.92 -4.56 -6.22
C LEU A 338 21.61 -4.54 -7.71
N ALA A 339 22.51 -5.04 -8.56
CA ALA A 339 22.26 -5.15 -10.00
C ALA A 339 21.09 -6.11 -10.31
N TRP A 340 20.92 -7.16 -9.52
CA TRP A 340 19.79 -8.08 -9.63
C TRP A 340 18.46 -7.39 -9.37
N VAL A 341 18.34 -6.65 -8.27
CA VAL A 341 17.08 -6.00 -7.88
C VAL A 341 16.78 -4.74 -8.69
N ASP A 342 17.81 -4.06 -9.21
CA ASP A 342 17.69 -2.81 -9.97
C ASP A 342 16.84 -2.95 -11.26
N VAL A 343 16.82 -4.15 -11.83
CA VAL A 343 15.96 -4.50 -12.97
C VAL A 343 14.48 -4.21 -12.67
N LEU A 344 14.05 -4.41 -11.43
CA LEU A 344 12.66 -4.24 -11.00
C LEU A 344 12.27 -2.76 -10.88
N TYR A 345 13.21 -1.84 -10.91
CA TYR A 345 12.96 -0.40 -10.89
C TYR A 345 12.90 0.21 -12.31
N THR A 346 12.51 -0.60 -13.29
CA THR A 346 12.14 -0.17 -14.64
C THR A 346 10.71 -0.57 -14.93
N GLU A 347 10.01 0.17 -15.80
CA GLU A 347 8.64 -0.17 -16.22
C GLU A 347 8.58 -1.59 -16.82
N GLU A 348 9.52 -1.91 -17.73
CA GLU A 348 9.62 -3.22 -18.36
C GLU A 348 9.85 -4.34 -17.33
N GLY A 349 10.80 -4.15 -16.42
CA GLY A 349 11.10 -5.13 -15.37
C GLY A 349 9.93 -5.35 -14.42
N ALA A 350 9.18 -4.30 -14.10
CA ALA A 350 7.98 -4.40 -13.26
C ALA A 350 6.86 -5.17 -13.96
N ILE A 351 6.60 -4.88 -15.25
CA ILE A 351 5.60 -5.61 -16.05
C ILE A 351 5.99 -7.09 -16.16
N GLU A 352 7.25 -7.40 -16.50
CA GLU A 352 7.73 -8.79 -16.55
C GLU A 352 7.62 -9.50 -15.19
N ALA A 353 7.90 -8.80 -14.10
CA ALA A 353 7.82 -9.38 -12.76
C ALA A 353 6.38 -9.78 -12.40
N LEU A 354 5.38 -9.01 -12.83
CA LEU A 354 3.97 -9.29 -12.58
C LEU A 354 3.36 -10.19 -13.65
N ALA A 355 3.51 -9.84 -14.93
CA ALA A 355 2.76 -10.42 -16.04
C ALA A 355 3.44 -11.63 -16.70
N GLY A 356 4.71 -11.89 -16.42
CA GLY A 356 5.44 -12.99 -17.02
C GLY A 356 6.33 -12.55 -18.18
N THR A 357 6.46 -13.38 -19.21
CA THR A 357 7.33 -13.12 -20.37
C THR A 357 6.53 -12.61 -21.57
N GLU A 358 6.93 -11.49 -22.14
CA GLU A 358 6.33 -10.96 -23.37
C GLU A 358 6.37 -12.00 -24.50
N GLY A 359 5.26 -12.09 -25.21
CA GLY A 359 5.07 -13.07 -26.29
C GLY A 359 4.82 -14.51 -25.81
N VAL A 360 4.99 -14.81 -24.51
CA VAL A 360 4.70 -16.11 -23.89
C VAL A 360 3.45 -16.01 -23.01
N ASP A 361 3.50 -15.16 -22.01
CA ASP A 361 2.45 -15.02 -20.98
C ASP A 361 1.55 -13.80 -21.26
N TYR A 362 2.14 -12.72 -21.76
CA TYR A 362 1.42 -11.52 -22.16
C TYR A 362 1.84 -11.02 -23.55
N VAL A 363 1.08 -10.11 -24.11
CA VAL A 363 1.34 -9.46 -25.42
C VAL A 363 1.13 -7.96 -25.28
N ILE A 364 1.82 -7.21 -26.14
CA ILE A 364 1.60 -5.76 -26.31
C ILE A 364 1.00 -5.56 -27.70
N ASP A 365 -0.11 -4.81 -27.79
CA ASP A 365 -0.78 -4.50 -29.05
C ASP A 365 -0.10 -3.37 -29.84
N GLU A 366 -0.66 -3.01 -31.01
CA GLU A 366 -0.15 -1.94 -31.90
C GLU A 366 -0.24 -0.53 -31.25
N ASP A 367 -1.14 -0.34 -30.28
CA ASP A 367 -1.34 0.92 -29.56
C ASP A 367 -0.44 0.98 -28.30
N GLY A 368 0.25 -0.09 -27.99
CA GLY A 368 1.15 -0.21 -26.85
C GLY A 368 0.45 -0.67 -25.57
N ASN A 369 -0.80 -1.13 -25.66
CA ASN A 369 -1.49 -1.71 -24.52
C ASN A 369 -1.07 -3.17 -24.33
N TRP A 370 -0.97 -3.60 -23.10
CA TRP A 370 -0.62 -4.97 -22.76
C TRP A 370 -1.83 -5.74 -22.26
N ASP A 371 -1.84 -7.04 -22.50
CA ASP A 371 -2.86 -7.97 -21.98
C ASP A 371 -2.23 -9.36 -21.82
N TRP A 372 -2.73 -10.13 -20.83
CA TRP A 372 -2.37 -11.53 -20.74
C TRP A 372 -2.89 -12.31 -21.94
N LYS A 373 -2.15 -13.29 -22.37
CA LYS A 373 -2.64 -14.21 -23.41
C LYS A 373 -3.85 -14.97 -22.92
N GLY A 374 -4.98 -14.70 -23.57
CA GLY A 374 -6.26 -15.26 -23.20
C GLY A 374 -7.07 -14.37 -22.25
N GLY A 375 -6.59 -13.15 -21.98
CA GLY A 375 -7.26 -12.17 -21.16
C GLY A 375 -7.24 -12.49 -19.66
N MET A 376 -7.88 -11.65 -18.87
CA MET A 376 -7.98 -11.79 -17.42
C MET A 376 -8.61 -13.13 -17.00
N GLU A 377 -9.54 -13.69 -17.79
CA GLU A 377 -10.18 -14.98 -17.50
C GLU A 377 -9.19 -16.14 -17.49
N ALA A 378 -8.09 -16.05 -18.27
CA ALA A 378 -7.05 -17.06 -18.29
C ALA A 378 -6.12 -16.96 -17.06
N MET A 379 -6.09 -15.78 -16.39
CA MET A 379 -5.27 -15.50 -15.22
C MET A 379 -5.98 -15.89 -13.94
N THR A 380 -6.01 -17.18 -13.67
CA THR A 380 -6.45 -17.69 -12.37
C THR A 380 -5.44 -17.34 -11.28
N ALA A 381 -5.88 -17.32 -10.02
CA ALA A 381 -4.97 -17.14 -8.88
C ALA A 381 -3.79 -18.13 -8.90
N SER A 382 -4.02 -19.36 -9.35
CA SER A 382 -2.97 -20.38 -9.53
C SER A 382 -1.97 -19.99 -10.61
N THR A 383 -2.45 -19.50 -11.76
CA THR A 383 -1.56 -19.09 -12.87
C THR A 383 -0.70 -17.89 -12.45
N LEU A 384 -1.31 -16.88 -11.83
CA LEU A 384 -0.57 -15.71 -11.30
C LEU A 384 0.47 -16.15 -10.26
N SER A 385 0.10 -17.06 -9.36
CA SER A 385 1.00 -17.60 -8.35
C SER A 385 2.20 -18.36 -8.94
N GLU A 386 2.06 -18.95 -10.12
CA GLU A 386 3.16 -19.62 -10.83
C GLU A 386 4.08 -18.61 -11.55
N LEU A 387 3.54 -17.48 -12.01
CA LEU A 387 4.27 -16.49 -12.80
C LEU A 387 4.98 -15.45 -11.95
N SER A 388 4.37 -15.01 -10.87
CA SER A 388 4.79 -13.88 -10.05
C SER A 388 4.85 -14.25 -8.57
N VAL A 389 5.55 -13.44 -7.80
CA VAL A 389 5.52 -13.46 -6.33
C VAL A 389 4.82 -12.23 -5.76
N TYR A 390 4.14 -11.46 -6.62
CA TYR A 390 3.36 -10.31 -6.20
C TYR A 390 2.05 -10.76 -5.54
N ASP A 391 1.79 -10.26 -4.33
CA ASP A 391 0.55 -10.49 -3.60
C ASP A 391 0.11 -9.31 -2.73
N THR A 392 1.05 -8.51 -2.18
CA THR A 392 0.74 -7.51 -1.15
C THR A 392 1.46 -6.17 -1.32
N GLY A 393 2.17 -5.93 -2.42
CA GLY A 393 2.91 -4.68 -2.64
C GLY A 393 4.26 -4.58 -1.91
N ASP A 394 4.71 -5.64 -1.23
CA ASP A 394 5.99 -5.66 -0.51
C ASP A 394 7.19 -5.99 -1.39
N MET A 395 7.00 -6.04 -2.69
CA MET A 395 8.05 -6.35 -3.65
C MET A 395 8.97 -5.14 -3.87
N PRO A 396 10.31 -5.32 -3.89
CA PRO A 396 11.26 -4.22 -4.16
C PRO A 396 11.22 -3.85 -5.66
N TRP A 397 10.35 -2.95 -6.04
CA TRP A 397 10.16 -2.58 -7.44
C TRP A 397 9.61 -1.16 -7.62
N LEU A 398 9.60 -0.69 -8.87
CA LEU A 398 8.73 0.38 -9.31
C LEU A 398 7.47 -0.26 -9.90
N PHE A 399 6.31 -0.03 -9.29
CA PHE A 399 5.02 -0.31 -9.93
C PHE A 399 4.58 0.96 -10.65
N PRO A 400 4.73 1.03 -11.99
CA PRO A 400 4.53 2.28 -12.71
C PRO A 400 3.05 2.62 -12.84
N ASP A 401 2.76 3.91 -12.88
CA ASP A 401 1.41 4.42 -13.17
C ASP A 401 0.88 3.95 -14.53
N THR A 402 1.79 3.82 -15.50
CA THR A 402 1.46 3.35 -16.85
C THR A 402 1.02 1.89 -16.91
N PHE A 403 1.24 1.10 -15.86
CA PHE A 403 0.83 -0.30 -15.83
C PHE A 403 -0.68 -0.46 -16.07
N TYR A 404 -1.50 0.21 -15.28
CA TYR A 404 -2.94 0.17 -15.42
C TYR A 404 -3.47 1.06 -16.55
N GLU A 405 -2.78 2.15 -16.89
CA GLU A 405 -3.14 3.01 -18.00
C GLU A 405 -3.05 2.29 -19.35
N ARG A 406 -2.13 1.33 -19.45
CA ARG A 406 -1.87 0.53 -20.65
C ARG A 406 -2.44 -0.89 -20.57
N TYR A 407 -3.20 -1.21 -19.54
CA TYR A 407 -3.88 -2.49 -19.50
C TYR A 407 -5.05 -2.50 -20.50
N HIS A 408 -5.26 -3.62 -21.22
CA HIS A 408 -6.24 -3.69 -22.31
C HIS A 408 -7.69 -3.47 -21.86
N GLU A 409 -8.03 -3.80 -20.60
CA GLU A 409 -9.40 -3.71 -20.12
C GLU A 409 -9.81 -2.31 -19.70
N GLU A 410 -10.86 -1.78 -20.34
CA GLU A 410 -11.35 -0.42 -20.13
C GLU A 410 -11.76 -0.13 -18.67
N ASN A 411 -12.31 -1.12 -17.94
CA ASN A 411 -12.68 -0.94 -16.54
C ASN A 411 -11.47 -0.64 -15.65
N VAL A 412 -10.34 -1.32 -15.88
CA VAL A 412 -9.10 -1.08 -15.13
C VAL A 412 -8.55 0.30 -15.47
N GLN A 413 -8.52 0.64 -16.75
CA GLN A 413 -8.09 1.97 -17.19
C GLN A 413 -8.99 3.07 -16.61
N HIS A 414 -10.32 2.84 -16.59
CA HIS A 414 -11.28 3.77 -16.01
C HIS A 414 -10.99 4.04 -14.53
N VAL A 415 -10.89 2.99 -13.71
CA VAL A 415 -10.60 3.12 -12.27
C VAL A 415 -9.29 3.85 -12.04
N ASN A 416 -8.24 3.53 -12.81
CA ASN A 416 -6.96 4.22 -12.69
C ASN A 416 -7.06 5.71 -13.04
N ARG A 417 -7.73 6.05 -14.16
CA ARG A 417 -7.96 7.46 -14.53
C ARG A 417 -8.72 8.24 -13.46
N GLU A 418 -9.70 7.60 -12.84
CA GLU A 418 -10.46 8.21 -11.74
C GLU A 418 -9.59 8.46 -10.52
N LEU A 419 -8.82 7.47 -10.07
CA LEU A 419 -7.91 7.62 -8.92
C LEU A 419 -6.89 8.75 -9.10
N ARG A 420 -6.35 8.91 -10.30
CA ARG A 420 -5.36 9.96 -10.58
C ARG A 420 -5.90 11.38 -10.47
N LYS A 421 -7.22 11.58 -10.50
CA LYS A 421 -7.81 12.89 -10.20
C LYS A 421 -7.50 13.32 -8.76
N LEU A 422 -7.31 12.34 -7.86
CA LEU A 422 -7.00 12.61 -6.46
C LEU A 422 -5.61 13.26 -6.28
N ASP A 423 -4.65 12.99 -7.16
CA ASP A 423 -3.28 13.50 -7.10
C ASP A 423 -3.22 15.04 -6.98
N THR A 424 -4.23 15.72 -7.53
CA THR A 424 -4.35 17.20 -7.46
C THR A 424 -4.66 17.72 -6.05
N TYR A 425 -5.26 16.88 -5.21
CA TYR A 425 -5.81 17.26 -3.91
C TYR A 425 -5.04 16.73 -2.71
N VAL A 426 -4.16 15.73 -2.92
CA VAL A 426 -3.46 15.07 -1.82
C VAL A 426 -2.46 16.01 -1.15
N VAL A 427 -2.48 15.99 0.16
CA VAL A 427 -1.53 16.69 1.02
C VAL A 427 -1.04 15.74 2.09
N SER A 428 0.27 15.75 2.36
CA SER A 428 0.83 14.96 3.45
C SER A 428 0.41 15.57 4.79
N PRO A 429 -0.29 14.83 5.66
CA PRO A 429 -0.64 15.30 7.00
C PRO A 429 0.57 15.64 7.87
N PHE A 430 1.65 14.91 7.62
CA PHE A 430 2.93 15.06 8.28
C PHE A 430 4.01 14.60 7.29
N PRO A 431 5.19 15.23 7.23
CA PRO A 431 6.25 14.84 6.31
C PRO A 431 6.57 13.34 6.39
N VAL A 432 6.92 12.73 5.28
CA VAL A 432 7.40 11.34 5.26
C VAL A 432 8.68 11.29 6.10
N TYR A 433 8.70 10.40 7.10
CA TYR A 433 9.76 10.37 8.10
C TYR A 433 9.92 8.96 8.67
N THR A 434 11.03 8.76 9.35
CA THR A 434 11.27 7.55 10.11
C THR A 434 11.30 7.89 11.60
N LEU A 435 10.34 7.36 12.38
CA LEU A 435 10.40 7.43 13.84
C LEU A 435 11.56 6.58 14.33
N THR A 436 12.21 7.02 15.41
CA THR A 436 13.13 6.15 16.15
C THR A 436 12.35 5.02 16.82
N GLU A 437 13.05 3.98 17.27
CA GLU A 437 12.44 2.85 18.00
C GLU A 437 11.63 3.31 19.21
N GLU A 438 12.19 4.23 20.02
CA GLU A 438 11.54 4.77 21.20
C GLU A 438 10.30 5.61 20.84
N GLU A 439 10.40 6.45 19.80
CA GLU A 439 9.30 7.28 19.29
C GLU A 439 8.16 6.38 18.76
N SER A 440 8.48 5.36 17.98
CA SER A 440 7.51 4.41 17.41
C SER A 440 6.77 3.64 18.50
N ALA A 441 7.51 3.03 19.44
CA ALA A 441 6.93 2.32 20.56
C ALA A 441 6.02 3.23 21.41
N ARG A 442 6.44 4.49 21.60
CA ARG A 442 5.67 5.48 22.35
C ARG A 442 4.40 5.90 21.62
N ALA A 443 4.49 6.19 20.31
CA ALA A 443 3.34 6.54 19.48
C ALA A 443 2.28 5.42 19.49
N LEU A 444 2.70 4.18 19.29
CA LEU A 444 1.81 3.01 19.33
C LEU A 444 1.14 2.82 20.70
N ALA A 445 1.90 2.98 21.80
CA ALA A 445 1.36 2.89 23.14
C ALA A 445 0.33 3.99 23.45
N LEU A 446 0.49 5.17 22.89
CA LEU A 446 -0.47 6.28 23.01
C LEU A 446 -1.69 6.00 22.10
N GLN A 447 -1.48 5.60 20.86
CA GLN A 447 -2.54 5.30 19.91
C GLN A 447 -3.46 4.17 20.40
N SER A 448 -2.91 3.14 21.04
CA SER A 448 -3.72 2.04 21.59
C SER A 448 -4.73 2.48 22.64
N ARG A 449 -4.56 3.65 23.27
CA ARG A 449 -5.46 4.24 24.26
C ARG A 449 -6.35 5.35 23.67
N LEU A 450 -5.81 6.14 22.77
CA LEU A 450 -6.48 7.29 22.17
C LEU A 450 -7.40 6.85 21.01
N GLY A 451 -6.92 6.03 20.09
CA GLY A 451 -7.65 5.63 18.89
C GLY A 451 -9.03 5.02 19.20
N PRO A 452 -9.11 3.93 20.00
CA PRO A 452 -10.41 3.34 20.34
C PRO A 452 -11.35 4.31 21.05
N TYR A 453 -10.82 5.21 21.87
CA TYR A 453 -11.64 6.21 22.56
C TYR A 453 -12.22 7.26 21.61
N VAL A 454 -11.44 7.68 20.61
CA VAL A 454 -11.91 8.60 19.55
C VAL A 454 -12.99 7.90 18.72
N ASP A 455 -12.72 6.70 18.23
CA ASP A 455 -13.63 5.96 17.36
C ASP A 455 -14.96 5.60 18.08
N GLU A 456 -14.89 5.15 19.34
CA GLU A 456 -16.08 4.91 20.17
C GLU A 456 -16.87 6.20 20.37
N THR A 457 -16.17 7.31 20.66
CA THR A 457 -16.87 8.59 20.90
C THR A 457 -17.54 9.08 19.63
N LEU A 458 -16.84 9.02 18.48
CA LEU A 458 -17.42 9.37 17.18
C LEU A 458 -18.69 8.55 16.91
N ALA A 459 -18.60 7.22 17.05
CA ALA A 459 -19.75 6.34 16.87
C ALA A 459 -20.93 6.74 17.77
N ARG A 460 -20.69 6.98 19.06
CA ARG A 460 -21.75 7.33 20.02
C ARG A 460 -22.37 8.69 19.78
N VAL A 461 -21.59 9.66 19.27
CA VAL A 461 -22.14 10.96 18.86
C VAL A 461 -23.03 10.77 17.62
N VAL A 462 -22.57 10.05 16.62
CA VAL A 462 -23.32 9.81 15.37
C VAL A 462 -24.62 9.04 15.66
N LEU A 463 -24.58 8.02 16.52
CA LEU A 463 -25.76 7.25 16.96
C LEU A 463 -26.72 8.06 17.84
N GLY A 464 -26.33 9.25 18.30
CA GLY A 464 -27.13 10.08 19.19
C GLY A 464 -27.13 9.63 20.67
N GLU A 465 -26.15 8.83 21.04
CA GLU A 465 -25.93 8.37 22.42
C GLU A 465 -25.13 9.36 23.28
N ARG A 466 -24.46 10.33 22.63
CA ARG A 466 -23.75 11.46 23.24
C ARG A 466 -24.24 12.77 22.64
N ASP A 467 -24.33 13.80 23.46
CA ASP A 467 -24.77 15.11 23.01
C ASP A 467 -23.64 16.12 22.86
N ALA A 468 -23.91 17.23 22.15
CA ALA A 468 -22.92 18.27 21.83
C ALA A 468 -22.29 18.92 23.06
N ASP A 469 -23.00 18.95 24.20
CA ASP A 469 -22.51 19.51 25.48
C ASP A 469 -21.48 18.60 26.16
N GLU A 470 -21.26 17.37 25.68
CA GLU A 470 -20.24 16.46 26.19
C GLU A 470 -18.84 16.66 25.55
N ALA A 471 -18.68 17.63 24.65
CA ALA A 471 -17.40 17.91 24.00
C ALA A 471 -16.26 18.15 25.01
N GLN A 472 -16.53 18.87 26.10
CA GLN A 472 -15.55 19.09 27.16
C GLN A 472 -15.19 17.80 27.90
N THR A 473 -16.15 16.94 28.16
CA THR A 473 -15.92 15.63 28.80
C THR A 473 -15.07 14.74 27.90
N PHE A 474 -15.28 14.81 26.58
CA PHE A 474 -14.45 14.11 25.61
C PHE A 474 -13.01 14.65 25.59
N LEU A 475 -12.84 15.96 25.57
CA LEU A 475 -11.52 16.61 25.62
C LEU A 475 -10.77 16.23 26.90
N ASP A 476 -11.43 16.29 28.07
CA ASP A 476 -10.82 15.84 29.33
C ASP A 476 -10.38 14.38 29.27
N GLY A 477 -11.19 13.52 28.66
CA GLY A 477 -10.86 12.10 28.42
C GLY A 477 -9.68 11.89 27.46
N LEU A 478 -9.48 12.75 26.48
CA LEU A 478 -8.28 12.72 25.62
C LEU A 478 -7.02 13.08 26.42
N TYR A 479 -7.08 14.12 27.26
CA TYR A 479 -5.96 14.50 28.14
C TYR A 479 -5.59 13.36 29.09
N GLU A 480 -6.56 12.71 29.72
CA GLU A 480 -6.32 11.57 30.61
C GLU A 480 -5.64 10.38 29.91
N ARG A 481 -5.84 10.22 28.59
CA ARG A 481 -5.28 9.13 27.79
C ARG A 481 -3.94 9.46 27.14
N GLY A 482 -3.44 10.70 27.35
CA GLY A 482 -2.12 11.10 26.92
C GLY A 482 -2.08 11.87 25.58
N MET A 483 -3.16 12.56 25.22
CA MET A 483 -3.20 13.40 24.02
C MET A 483 -2.05 14.42 23.98
N GLN A 484 -1.81 15.15 25.10
CA GLN A 484 -0.72 16.12 25.14
C GLN A 484 0.65 15.46 24.87
N GLU A 485 0.84 14.27 25.41
CA GLU A 485 2.06 13.49 25.19
C GLU A 485 2.21 13.06 23.73
N MET A 486 1.11 12.72 23.05
CA MET A 486 1.10 12.45 21.60
C MET A 486 1.52 13.70 20.81
N ILE A 487 0.94 14.86 21.11
CA ILE A 487 1.30 16.14 20.47
C ILE A 487 2.79 16.45 20.68
N ASP A 488 3.26 16.36 21.94
CA ASP A 488 4.65 16.68 22.29
C ASP A 488 5.64 15.73 21.58
N LEU A 489 5.31 14.45 21.48
CA LEU A 489 6.11 13.47 20.73
C LEU A 489 6.23 13.87 19.25
N TRP A 490 5.11 14.12 18.57
CA TRP A 490 5.12 14.47 17.16
C TRP A 490 5.74 15.85 16.91
N GLN A 491 5.57 16.80 17.82
CA GLN A 491 6.25 18.09 17.73
C GLN A 491 7.78 17.93 17.86
N SER A 492 8.26 17.02 18.69
CA SER A 492 9.68 16.73 18.78
C SER A 492 10.24 16.13 17.50
N VAL A 493 9.45 15.30 16.81
CA VAL A 493 9.77 14.75 15.49
C VAL A 493 9.82 15.87 14.44
N ALA A 494 8.82 16.76 14.39
CA ALA A 494 8.79 17.90 13.48
C ALA A 494 10.05 18.78 13.65
N VAL A 495 10.40 19.12 14.88
CA VAL A 495 11.62 19.90 15.19
C VAL A 495 12.89 19.16 14.74
N ARG A 496 12.97 17.83 14.92
CA ARG A 496 14.11 17.01 14.49
C ARG A 496 14.25 16.99 12.96
N LEU A 497 13.12 17.02 12.24
CA LEU A 497 13.07 17.06 10.78
C LEU A 497 13.31 18.48 10.22
N GLY A 498 13.17 19.52 11.04
CA GLY A 498 13.35 20.91 10.64
C GLY A 498 12.13 21.51 9.94
N VAL A 499 10.94 20.99 10.22
CA VAL A 499 9.63 21.43 9.68
C VAL A 499 8.78 22.07 10.75
#